data_c5b71ace3b92e33073dd1dcf47714c74
#
_entry.id   c5b71ace3b92e33073dd1dcf47714c74
#
_cell.length_a   1.000
_cell.length_b   1.000
_cell.length_c   1.000
_cell.angle_alpha   90.00
_cell.angle_beta   90.00
_cell.angle_gamma   90.00
#
_symmetry.space_group_name_H-M   'P 1'
#
loop_
_entity.id
_entity.type
_entity.pdbx_description
1 polymer ?
#
loop_
_entity_poly.entity_id
_entity_poly.type
_entity_poly.pdbx_seq_one_letter_code
_entity_poly.pdbx_strand_id
1 'polypeptide(L)'
;HPMYETKIRRTLDRFTTRNGAQYRLTGLSPYTLMNREMNAEIRLREFAPVVIEELTANGQGFTFEEYVIHLSSFMENGSREIINQLHTANRLIPELLNVYAVEDPQQGKFFARNTVNTDYDTNGREHLCTMDPYDFERLIADYFVRRGFVHAEVIGRSGDRGVDVLATNIHGEYELIQCKRYRQGNNIGSTPIQRVHSYMRTRNASRAWVITTSDFTPEGRDEARITNVTIMNGHDLLQSLEIYYPGRFCL
;
A
#
# COMPACT_ATOMS: atom_id res chain seq x y z
N HIS A 1 -19.53 4.80 5.18
CA HIS A 1 -20.70 4.98 6.01
C HIS A 1 -20.94 6.49 6.19
N PRO A 2 -22.14 7.06 5.97
CA PRO A 2 -22.38 8.53 6.02
C PRO A 2 -21.92 9.21 7.32
N MET A 3 -21.85 8.46 8.39
CA MET A 3 -21.44 8.94 9.71
C MET A 3 -19.96 9.40 9.74
N TYR A 4 -19.05 8.70 9.06
CA TYR A 4 -17.63 9.07 9.03
C TYR A 4 -17.37 10.29 8.16
N GLU A 5 -18.07 10.45 7.04
CA GLU A 5 -17.95 11.64 6.18
C GLU A 5 -18.21 12.92 6.97
N THR A 6 -19.30 12.94 7.73
CA THR A 6 -19.65 14.08 8.59
C THR A 6 -18.59 14.32 9.67
N LYS A 7 -18.06 13.22 10.26
CA LYS A 7 -17.06 13.30 11.32
C LYS A 7 -15.72 13.82 10.78
N ILE A 8 -15.24 13.29 9.64
CA ILE A 8 -14.03 13.74 8.96
C ILE A 8 -14.17 15.21 8.57
N ARG A 9 -15.28 15.59 7.91
CA ARG A 9 -15.52 16.98 7.50
C ARG A 9 -15.50 17.92 8.70
N ARG A 10 -16.24 17.63 9.76
CA ARG A 10 -16.28 18.47 10.97
C ARG A 10 -14.92 18.63 11.63
N THR A 11 -14.13 17.56 11.69
CA THR A 11 -12.77 17.59 12.25
C THR A 11 -11.89 18.53 11.44
N LEU A 12 -11.87 18.36 10.13
CA LEU A 12 -11.02 19.15 9.24
C LEU A 12 -11.50 20.60 9.10
N ASP A 13 -12.81 20.86 9.10
CA ASP A 13 -13.36 22.23 9.09
C ASP A 13 -12.97 23.00 10.36
N ARG A 14 -13.01 22.36 11.53
CA ARG A 14 -12.56 22.98 12.79
C ARG A 14 -11.06 23.29 12.76
N PHE A 15 -10.28 22.40 12.18
CA PHE A 15 -8.84 22.58 12.04
C PHE A 15 -8.48 23.67 11.04
N THR A 16 -9.15 23.72 9.89
CA THR A 16 -8.93 24.75 8.85
C THR A 16 -9.44 26.12 9.25
N THR A 17 -10.53 26.21 10.01
CA THR A 17 -11.06 27.51 10.49
C THR A 17 -10.09 28.18 11.45
N ARG A 18 -9.34 27.39 12.23
CA ARG A 18 -8.26 27.93 13.10
C ARG A 18 -7.05 28.44 12.30
N ASN A 19 -6.85 27.96 11.09
CA ASN A 19 -5.68 28.27 10.22
C ASN A 19 -6.00 29.16 9.01
N GLY A 20 -7.22 29.71 8.90
CA GLY A 20 -7.55 30.82 7.99
C GLY A 20 -7.65 30.51 6.50
N ALA A 21 -7.98 29.28 6.09
CA ALA A 21 -8.04 28.94 4.68
C ALA A 21 -9.43 28.50 4.20
N GLN A 22 -10.10 29.34 3.37
CA GLN A 22 -11.31 28.99 2.61
C GLN A 22 -10.95 28.48 1.21
N TYR A 23 -11.66 27.45 0.72
CA TYR A 23 -11.40 26.83 -0.59
C TYR A 23 -12.63 26.77 -1.51
N ARG A 24 -12.43 27.13 -2.78
CA ARG A 24 -13.34 26.89 -3.90
C ARG A 24 -12.77 25.83 -4.82
N LEU A 25 -13.57 24.80 -5.13
CA LEU A 25 -13.35 23.86 -6.21
C LEU A 25 -13.77 24.52 -7.53
N THR A 26 -12.85 24.74 -8.47
CA THR A 26 -13.19 25.23 -9.79
C THR A 26 -12.42 24.45 -10.86
N GLY A 27 -13.18 23.84 -11.80
CA GLY A 27 -12.72 23.60 -13.17
C GLY A 27 -11.70 22.52 -13.44
N LEU A 28 -11.66 21.43 -12.65
CA LEU A 28 -10.78 20.29 -12.96
C LEU A 28 -11.44 19.31 -13.94
N SER A 29 -10.67 18.83 -14.91
CA SER A 29 -11.16 17.78 -15.80
C SER A 29 -11.41 16.47 -15.04
N PRO A 30 -12.31 15.58 -15.53
CA PRO A 30 -12.53 14.28 -14.93
C PRO A 30 -11.26 13.44 -14.76
N TYR A 31 -10.32 13.56 -15.71
CA TYR A 31 -9.02 12.90 -15.66
C TYR A 31 -8.13 13.43 -14.52
N THR A 32 -8.10 14.73 -14.32
CA THR A 32 -7.34 15.37 -13.23
C THR A 32 -7.93 15.01 -11.86
N LEU A 33 -9.26 14.90 -11.75
CA LEU A 33 -9.94 14.45 -10.55
C LEU A 33 -9.59 12.99 -10.22
N MET A 34 -9.65 12.10 -11.20
CA MET A 34 -9.32 10.68 -11.04
C MET A 34 -7.87 10.46 -10.59
N ASN A 35 -6.92 11.20 -11.17
CA ASN A 35 -5.52 11.14 -10.78
C ASN A 35 -5.29 11.64 -9.35
N ARG A 36 -6.01 12.68 -8.92
CA ARG A 36 -5.94 13.19 -7.55
C ARG A 36 -6.54 12.22 -6.54
N GLU A 37 -7.66 11.59 -6.86
CA GLU A 37 -8.29 10.58 -6.00
C GLU A 37 -7.34 9.41 -5.76
N MET A 38 -6.68 8.95 -6.80
CA MET A 38 -5.77 7.82 -6.72
C MET A 38 -4.48 8.17 -5.96
N ASN A 39 -3.94 9.36 -6.17
CA ASN A 39 -2.79 9.83 -5.39
C ASN A 39 -3.14 9.96 -3.90
N ALA A 40 -4.32 10.45 -3.57
CA ALA A 40 -4.80 10.53 -2.20
C ALA A 40 -4.97 9.14 -1.57
N GLU A 41 -5.50 8.17 -2.32
CA GLU A 41 -5.63 6.79 -1.85
C GLU A 41 -4.26 6.16 -1.54
N ILE A 42 -3.30 6.29 -2.45
CA ILE A 42 -1.94 5.76 -2.25
C ILE A 42 -1.31 6.37 -1.00
N ARG A 43 -1.40 7.69 -0.84
CA ARG A 43 -0.83 8.38 0.32
C ARG A 43 -1.52 8.02 1.63
N LEU A 44 -2.84 7.91 1.65
CA LEU A 44 -3.57 7.49 2.83
C LEU A 44 -3.13 6.09 3.28
N ARG A 45 -2.94 5.17 2.34
CA ARG A 45 -2.48 3.81 2.64
C ARG A 45 -1.02 3.78 3.10
N GLU A 46 -0.17 4.61 2.53
CA GLU A 46 1.24 4.71 2.89
C GLU A 46 1.44 5.32 4.29
N PHE A 47 0.71 6.38 4.60
CA PHE A 47 0.94 7.12 5.84
C PHE A 47 0.10 6.67 7.03
N ALA A 48 -1.03 5.98 6.82
CA ALA A 48 -1.88 5.51 7.92
C ALA A 48 -1.12 4.69 8.98
N PRO A 49 -0.31 3.66 8.62
CA PRO A 49 0.45 2.91 9.61
C PRO A 49 1.50 3.77 10.34
N VAL A 50 2.19 4.66 9.63
CA VAL A 50 3.20 5.56 10.21
C VAL A 50 2.56 6.49 11.25
N VAL A 51 1.44 7.09 10.91
CA VAL A 51 0.69 7.98 11.82
C VAL A 51 0.21 7.24 13.07
N ILE A 52 -0.27 6.01 12.93
CA ILE A 52 -0.73 5.21 14.08
C ILE A 52 0.45 4.84 14.97
N GLU A 53 1.59 4.48 14.40
CA GLU A 53 2.82 4.20 15.15
C GLU A 53 3.28 5.45 15.93
N GLU A 54 3.33 6.63 15.29
CA GLU A 54 3.69 7.87 15.96
C GLU A 54 2.73 8.25 17.09
N LEU A 55 1.41 8.14 16.86
CA LEU A 55 0.40 8.46 17.86
C LEU A 55 0.40 7.51 19.06
N THR A 56 0.93 6.30 18.90
CA THR A 56 0.99 5.28 19.96
C THR A 56 2.39 5.06 20.54
N ALA A 57 3.40 5.80 20.08
CA ALA A 57 4.80 5.65 20.52
C ALA A 57 4.99 5.75 22.04
N ASN A 58 4.13 6.50 22.72
CA ASN A 58 4.16 6.66 24.18
C ASN A 58 3.28 5.65 24.94
N GLY A 59 2.72 4.63 24.25
CA GLY A 59 1.79 3.66 24.83
C GLY A 59 0.43 4.25 25.15
N GLN A 60 0.13 5.49 24.73
CA GLN A 60 -1.16 6.13 24.91
C GLN A 60 -2.04 5.90 23.69
N GLY A 61 -3.35 5.70 23.94
CA GLY A 61 -4.33 5.64 22.86
C GLY A 61 -4.63 7.04 22.30
N PHE A 62 -5.08 7.09 21.06
CA PHE A 62 -5.45 8.30 20.33
C PHE A 62 -6.94 8.30 19.94
N THR A 63 -7.48 9.48 19.69
CA THR A 63 -8.85 9.64 19.20
C THR A 63 -8.91 9.62 17.68
N PHE A 64 -10.08 9.36 17.12
CA PHE A 64 -10.29 9.43 15.67
C PHE A 64 -9.91 10.81 15.10
N GLU A 65 -10.21 11.87 15.84
CA GLU A 65 -9.89 13.25 15.46
C GLU A 65 -8.38 13.48 15.37
N GLU A 66 -7.63 13.02 16.38
CA GLU A 66 -6.16 13.10 16.38
C GLU A 66 -5.57 12.35 15.18
N TYR A 67 -6.09 11.16 14.88
CA TYR A 67 -5.65 10.40 13.71
C TYR A 67 -5.88 11.15 12.40
N VAL A 68 -7.10 11.69 12.18
CA VAL A 68 -7.43 12.43 10.95
C VAL A 68 -6.56 13.69 10.80
N ILE A 69 -6.37 14.44 11.90
CA ILE A 69 -5.53 15.64 11.89
C ILE A 69 -4.08 15.29 11.58
N HIS A 70 -3.55 14.29 12.25
CA HIS A 70 -2.15 13.88 12.07
C HIS A 70 -1.92 13.32 10.66
N LEU A 71 -2.83 12.48 10.16
CA LEU A 71 -2.79 11.98 8.79
C LEU A 71 -2.81 13.11 7.76
N SER A 72 -3.58 14.18 8.00
CA SER A 72 -3.62 15.33 7.11
C SER A 72 -2.29 16.08 7.00
N SER A 73 -1.43 16.01 8.01
CA SER A 73 -0.11 16.65 7.97
C SER A 73 0.88 15.99 7.01
N PHE A 74 0.65 14.72 6.67
CA PHE A 74 1.45 13.97 5.69
C PHE A 74 0.97 14.17 4.25
N MET A 75 -0.19 14.83 4.04
CA MET A 75 -0.70 15.09 2.71
C MET A 75 -0.04 16.33 2.09
N GLU A 76 0.24 16.27 0.78
CA GLU A 76 0.92 17.36 0.04
C GLU A 76 0.24 18.71 0.21
N ASN A 77 -1.10 18.71 0.19
CA ASN A 77 -1.93 19.89 0.38
C ASN A 77 -2.61 19.91 1.76
N GLY A 78 -2.11 19.12 2.72
CA GLY A 78 -2.67 19.02 4.06
C GLY A 78 -4.12 18.56 4.07
N SER A 79 -4.90 19.11 5.00
CA SER A 79 -6.32 18.81 5.13
C SER A 79 -7.17 19.10 3.89
N ARG A 80 -6.70 19.96 2.98
CA ARG A 80 -7.36 20.23 1.69
C ARG A 80 -7.48 19.00 0.82
N GLU A 81 -6.41 18.20 0.75
CA GLU A 81 -6.38 17.01 -0.08
C GLU A 81 -7.43 16.00 0.40
N ILE A 82 -7.55 15.81 1.72
CA ILE A 82 -8.56 14.94 2.31
C ILE A 82 -9.97 15.48 2.05
N ILE A 83 -10.21 16.80 2.20
CA ILE A 83 -11.52 17.40 1.95
C ILE A 83 -11.91 17.29 0.48
N ASN A 84 -10.99 17.54 -0.43
CA ASN A 84 -11.22 17.44 -1.88
C ASN A 84 -11.50 16.01 -2.34
N GLN A 85 -11.01 15.03 -1.58
CA GLN A 85 -11.15 13.60 -1.84
C GLN A 85 -12.02 12.91 -0.80
N LEU A 86 -13.03 13.62 -0.28
CA LEU A 86 -13.82 13.18 0.87
C LEU A 86 -14.49 11.82 0.66
N HIS A 87 -14.90 11.49 -0.57
CA HIS A 87 -15.47 10.18 -0.88
C HIS A 87 -14.47 9.06 -0.62
N THR A 88 -13.25 9.19 -1.14
CA THR A 88 -12.15 8.23 -0.93
C THR A 88 -11.72 8.20 0.53
N ALA A 89 -11.55 9.36 1.16
CA ALA A 89 -11.17 9.48 2.55
C ALA A 89 -12.21 8.88 3.51
N ASN A 90 -13.51 9.09 3.24
CA ASN A 90 -14.61 8.53 4.04
C ASN A 90 -14.62 6.99 4.05
N ARG A 91 -14.16 6.38 2.98
CA ARG A 91 -14.00 4.92 2.89
C ARG A 91 -12.70 4.45 3.54
N LEU A 92 -11.58 5.06 3.16
CA LEU A 92 -10.25 4.56 3.49
C LEU A 92 -9.79 4.88 4.91
N ILE A 93 -10.09 6.08 5.43
CA ILE A 93 -9.61 6.48 6.77
C ILE A 93 -10.12 5.52 7.87
N PRO A 94 -11.43 5.16 7.92
CA PRO A 94 -11.91 4.18 8.87
C PRO A 94 -11.43 2.75 8.58
N GLU A 95 -11.31 2.39 7.28
CA GLU A 95 -10.80 1.07 6.86
C GLU A 95 -9.38 0.87 7.37
N LEU A 96 -8.49 1.82 7.09
CA LEU A 96 -7.08 1.76 7.50
C LEU A 96 -6.93 1.84 9.03
N LEU A 97 -7.75 2.65 9.70
CA LEU A 97 -7.75 2.69 11.15
C LEU A 97 -8.09 1.32 11.74
N ASN A 98 -9.09 0.63 11.20
CA ASN A 98 -9.47 -0.70 11.66
C ASN A 98 -8.41 -1.78 11.34
N VAL A 99 -7.62 -1.58 10.28
CA VAL A 99 -6.50 -2.49 9.96
C VAL A 99 -5.37 -2.36 10.97
N TYR A 100 -4.97 -1.14 11.30
CA TYR A 100 -3.76 -0.88 12.09
C TYR A 100 -4.00 -0.57 13.56
N ALA A 101 -5.26 -0.35 13.98
CA ALA A 101 -5.60 -0.02 15.35
C ALA A 101 -6.82 -0.79 15.86
N VAL A 102 -6.95 -0.86 17.17
CA VAL A 102 -8.10 -1.44 17.88
C VAL A 102 -8.72 -0.34 18.75
N GLU A 103 -10.04 -0.20 18.68
CA GLU A 103 -10.77 0.70 19.56
C GLU A 103 -10.96 0.06 20.94
N ASP A 104 -10.64 0.81 21.98
CA ASP A 104 -11.09 0.52 23.34
C ASP A 104 -12.44 1.26 23.56
N PRO A 105 -13.57 0.54 23.60
CA PRO A 105 -14.88 1.17 23.72
C PRO A 105 -15.09 1.89 25.06
N GLN A 106 -14.33 1.52 26.11
CA GLN A 106 -14.45 2.12 27.45
C GLN A 106 -13.79 3.49 27.49
N GLN A 107 -12.68 3.66 26.75
CA GLN A 107 -11.94 4.92 26.69
C GLN A 107 -12.30 5.76 25.48
N GLY A 108 -12.98 5.19 24.47
CA GLY A 108 -13.22 5.85 23.17
C GLY A 108 -11.92 6.18 22.42
N LYS A 109 -10.88 5.42 22.66
CA LYS A 109 -9.54 5.59 22.09
C LYS A 109 -9.11 4.40 21.27
N PHE A 110 -8.25 4.65 20.32
CA PHE A 110 -7.62 3.63 19.49
C PHE A 110 -6.19 3.40 19.96
N PHE A 111 -5.78 2.14 19.92
CA PHE A 111 -4.43 1.69 20.24
C PHE A 111 -3.88 0.95 19.02
N ALA A 112 -2.58 1.09 18.72
CA ALA A 112 -1.98 0.31 17.67
C ALA A 112 -2.27 -1.18 17.86
N ARG A 113 -2.68 -1.85 16.80
CA ARG A 113 -2.64 -3.32 16.83
C ARG A 113 -1.18 -3.69 16.98
N ASN A 114 -0.87 -4.52 17.98
CA ASN A 114 0.43 -5.15 18.07
C ASN A 114 0.57 -6.06 16.83
N THR A 115 1.01 -5.47 15.71
CA THR A 115 1.30 -6.20 14.47
C THR A 115 2.57 -7.05 14.60
N VAL A 116 3.24 -6.98 15.75
CA VAL A 116 4.30 -7.89 16.13
C VAL A 116 3.70 -9.10 16.83
N ASN A 117 2.75 -9.76 16.19
CA ASN A 117 2.48 -11.15 16.50
C ASN A 117 3.34 -11.97 15.52
N THR A 118 4.49 -12.48 16.00
CA THR A 118 5.39 -13.33 15.23
C THR A 118 4.67 -14.56 14.65
N ASP A 119 3.61 -15.01 15.32
CA ASP A 119 2.77 -16.11 14.86
C ASP A 119 1.89 -15.73 13.66
N TYR A 120 1.46 -14.47 13.61
CA TYR A 120 0.67 -13.88 12.52
C TYR A 120 1.47 -13.79 11.21
N ASP A 121 2.66 -13.21 11.28
CA ASP A 121 3.56 -13.10 10.12
C ASP A 121 3.97 -14.49 9.59
N THR A 122 4.20 -15.44 10.50
CA THR A 122 4.59 -16.80 10.14
C THR A 122 3.49 -17.55 9.40
N ASN A 123 2.25 -17.52 9.90
CA ASN A 123 1.12 -18.23 9.28
C ASN A 123 0.72 -17.63 7.92
N GLY A 124 0.65 -16.31 7.82
CA GLY A 124 0.34 -15.63 6.57
C GLY A 124 1.41 -15.85 5.49
N ARG A 125 2.68 -15.81 5.87
CA ARG A 125 3.81 -16.10 4.96
C ARG A 125 3.82 -17.56 4.53
N GLU A 126 3.55 -18.50 5.44
CA GLU A 126 3.45 -19.92 5.12
C GLU A 126 2.32 -20.18 4.13
N HIS A 127 1.17 -19.54 4.31
CA HIS A 127 0.06 -19.61 3.35
C HIS A 127 0.49 -19.14 1.95
N LEU A 128 1.15 -17.99 1.85
CA LEU A 128 1.67 -17.49 0.58
C LEU A 128 2.74 -18.42 -0.02
N CYS A 129 3.63 -18.99 0.82
CA CYS A 129 4.68 -19.91 0.38
C CYS A 129 4.15 -21.25 -0.13
N THR A 130 2.99 -21.69 0.34
CA THR A 130 2.35 -22.97 -0.04
C THR A 130 1.34 -22.82 -1.16
N MET A 131 0.92 -21.60 -1.49
CA MET A 131 0.00 -21.30 -2.59
C MET A 131 0.55 -21.87 -3.93
N ASP A 132 -0.33 -22.23 -4.86
CA ASP A 132 0.10 -22.57 -6.21
C ASP A 132 0.87 -21.39 -6.85
N PRO A 133 1.97 -21.61 -7.58
CA PRO A 133 2.74 -20.52 -8.19
C PRO A 133 1.91 -19.60 -9.07
N TYR A 134 1.03 -20.15 -9.89
CA TYR A 134 0.17 -19.38 -10.77
C TYR A 134 -0.90 -18.59 -10.00
N ASP A 135 -1.42 -19.17 -8.91
CA ASP A 135 -2.36 -18.46 -8.03
C ASP A 135 -1.66 -17.32 -7.29
N PHE A 136 -0.40 -17.48 -6.92
CA PHE A 136 0.42 -16.41 -6.37
C PHE A 136 0.62 -15.26 -7.38
N GLU A 137 0.94 -15.57 -8.64
CA GLU A 137 1.05 -14.56 -9.71
C GLU A 137 -0.28 -13.84 -9.95
N ARG A 138 -1.40 -14.57 -9.95
CA ARG A 138 -2.75 -13.98 -10.05
C ARG A 138 -3.09 -13.07 -8.87
N LEU A 139 -2.70 -13.47 -7.66
CA LEU A 139 -2.86 -12.64 -6.47
C LEU A 139 -2.07 -11.33 -6.61
N ILE A 140 -0.82 -11.39 -7.09
CA ILE A 140 -0.01 -10.20 -7.33
C ILE A 140 -0.63 -9.32 -8.42
N ALA A 141 -1.13 -9.89 -9.51
CA ALA A 141 -1.82 -9.11 -10.54
C ALA A 141 -3.07 -8.40 -9.98
N ASP A 142 -3.93 -9.10 -9.22
CA ASP A 142 -5.11 -8.49 -8.57
C ASP A 142 -4.70 -7.44 -7.52
N TYR A 143 -3.61 -7.67 -6.77
CA TYR A 143 -3.04 -6.70 -5.84
C TYR A 143 -2.65 -5.38 -6.53
N PHE A 144 -2.01 -5.44 -7.71
CA PHE A 144 -1.66 -4.22 -8.46
C PHE A 144 -2.91 -3.48 -8.95
N VAL A 145 -3.94 -4.19 -9.44
CA VAL A 145 -5.22 -3.57 -9.81
C VAL A 145 -5.87 -2.89 -8.61
N ARG A 146 -5.93 -3.56 -7.44
CA ARG A 146 -6.48 -2.98 -6.20
C ARG A 146 -5.67 -1.81 -5.69
N ARG A 147 -4.38 -1.81 -5.93
CA ARG A 147 -3.47 -0.71 -5.63
C ARG A 147 -3.66 0.52 -6.52
N GLY A 148 -4.48 0.41 -7.58
CA GLY A 148 -4.84 1.53 -8.45
C GLY A 148 -4.22 1.49 -9.84
N PHE A 149 -3.61 0.38 -10.24
CA PHE A 149 -3.19 0.18 -11.62
C PHE A 149 -4.41 -0.03 -12.52
N VAL A 150 -4.35 0.50 -13.73
CA VAL A 150 -5.46 0.42 -14.70
C VAL A 150 -5.70 -1.02 -15.13
N HIS A 151 -4.60 -1.79 -15.25
CA HIS A 151 -4.62 -3.18 -15.65
C HIS A 151 -3.41 -3.92 -15.11
N ALA A 152 -3.59 -5.19 -14.76
CA ALA A 152 -2.49 -6.10 -14.51
C ALA A 152 -2.88 -7.52 -14.94
N GLU A 153 -1.97 -8.21 -15.61
CA GLU A 153 -2.21 -9.54 -16.13
C GLU A 153 -1.01 -10.46 -15.90
N VAL A 154 -1.28 -11.73 -15.68
CA VAL A 154 -0.25 -12.77 -15.64
C VAL A 154 0.16 -13.09 -17.06
N ILE A 155 1.44 -12.88 -17.37
CA ILE A 155 2.02 -13.17 -18.68
C ILE A 155 3.00 -14.36 -18.65
N GLY A 156 3.29 -14.87 -17.44
CA GLY A 156 4.20 -15.96 -17.18
C GLY A 156 3.79 -17.23 -17.91
N ARG A 157 4.52 -17.59 -18.99
CA ARG A 157 4.48 -18.90 -19.64
C ARG A 157 5.90 -19.41 -19.84
N SER A 158 6.06 -20.69 -20.05
CA SER A 158 7.35 -21.29 -20.33
C SER A 158 8.08 -20.51 -21.43
N GLY A 159 9.16 -19.81 -21.07
CA GLY A 159 9.99 -18.99 -21.98
C GLY A 159 10.10 -17.49 -21.69
N ASP A 160 9.40 -16.93 -20.71
CA ASP A 160 9.22 -15.48 -20.51
C ASP A 160 10.33 -14.75 -19.80
N ARG A 161 11.53 -15.29 -19.80
CA ARG A 161 12.73 -14.63 -19.24
C ARG A 161 12.56 -14.10 -17.81
N GLY A 162 11.57 -14.61 -17.06
CA GLY A 162 11.38 -14.34 -15.63
C GLY A 162 10.55 -13.09 -15.29
N VAL A 163 9.65 -12.66 -16.17
CA VAL A 163 8.59 -11.71 -15.84
C VAL A 163 7.29 -12.49 -15.76
N ASP A 164 6.57 -12.35 -14.67
CA ASP A 164 5.40 -13.15 -14.36
C ASP A 164 4.12 -12.33 -14.50
N VAL A 165 4.17 -11.01 -14.18
CA VAL A 165 3.02 -10.10 -14.29
C VAL A 165 3.44 -8.83 -15.02
N LEU A 166 2.56 -8.36 -15.92
CA LEU A 166 2.62 -7.07 -16.58
C LEU A 166 1.52 -6.18 -16.01
N ALA A 167 1.89 -5.03 -15.47
CA ALA A 167 0.93 -4.04 -14.98
C ALA A 167 1.01 -2.75 -15.79
N THR A 168 -0.12 -2.07 -15.97
CA THR A 168 -0.21 -0.76 -16.60
C THR A 168 -0.62 0.25 -15.55
N ASN A 169 0.21 1.25 -15.29
CA ASN A 169 -0.12 2.30 -14.35
C ASN A 169 -1.08 3.32 -14.96
N ILE A 170 -1.51 4.28 -14.17
CA ILE A 170 -2.48 5.32 -14.58
C ILE A 170 -1.99 6.24 -15.69
N HIS A 171 -0.68 6.29 -15.92
CA HIS A 171 -0.08 7.07 -16.99
C HIS A 171 0.03 6.27 -18.30
N GLY A 172 -0.49 5.03 -18.31
CA GLY A 172 -0.38 4.12 -19.44
C GLY A 172 1.00 3.49 -19.61
N GLU A 173 1.87 3.63 -18.60
CA GLU A 173 3.21 3.05 -18.62
C GLU A 173 3.19 1.62 -18.11
N TYR A 174 4.07 0.79 -18.67
CA TYR A 174 4.21 -0.60 -18.25
C TYR A 174 5.16 -0.75 -17.08
N GLU A 175 4.78 -1.59 -16.12
CA GLU A 175 5.62 -2.05 -15.03
C GLU A 175 5.70 -3.57 -15.08
N LEU A 176 6.90 -4.11 -14.91
CA LEU A 176 7.17 -5.54 -14.98
C LEU A 176 7.35 -6.09 -13.57
N ILE A 177 6.70 -7.20 -13.26
CA ILE A 177 6.78 -7.82 -11.96
C ILE A 177 7.26 -9.26 -12.10
N GLN A 178 8.34 -9.59 -11.39
CA GLN A 178 8.80 -10.96 -11.17
C GLN A 178 8.35 -11.43 -9.79
N CYS A 179 7.66 -12.55 -9.75
CA CYS A 179 7.18 -13.22 -8.55
C CYS A 179 8.12 -14.35 -8.14
N LYS A 180 8.52 -14.39 -6.87
CA LYS A 180 9.38 -15.43 -6.31
C LYS A 180 8.76 -16.01 -5.05
N ARG A 181 7.98 -17.06 -5.22
CA ARG A 181 7.35 -17.80 -4.13
C ARG A 181 8.36 -18.78 -3.52
N TYR A 182 9.08 -18.36 -2.50
CA TYR A 182 10.08 -19.14 -1.80
C TYR A 182 9.76 -19.27 -0.32
N ARG A 183 10.19 -20.39 0.27
CA ARG A 183 10.12 -20.57 1.73
C ARG A 183 11.03 -19.59 2.43
N GLN A 184 10.66 -19.21 3.65
CA GLN A 184 11.49 -18.36 4.50
C GLN A 184 12.91 -18.92 4.62
N GLY A 185 13.90 -18.05 4.50
CA GLY A 185 15.32 -18.41 4.49
C GLY A 185 15.89 -18.71 3.12
N ASN A 186 15.08 -18.96 2.10
CA ASN A 186 15.55 -19.05 0.71
C ASN A 186 15.51 -17.65 0.06
N ASN A 187 16.51 -16.84 0.39
CA ASN A 187 16.55 -15.41 0.04
C ASN A 187 16.98 -15.18 -1.41
N ILE A 188 16.49 -14.08 -1.99
CA ILE A 188 16.72 -13.68 -3.37
C ILE A 188 18.06 -12.94 -3.47
N GLY A 189 18.95 -13.44 -4.32
CA GLY A 189 20.21 -12.79 -4.67
C GLY A 189 20.07 -11.80 -5.84
N SER A 190 21.21 -11.34 -6.39
CA SER A 190 21.26 -10.35 -7.46
C SER A 190 20.69 -10.83 -8.81
N THR A 191 20.83 -12.11 -9.14
CA THR A 191 20.50 -12.64 -10.48
C THR A 191 19.06 -12.40 -10.94
N PRO A 192 18.00 -12.61 -10.13
CA PRO A 192 16.64 -12.29 -10.55
C PRO A 192 16.43 -10.79 -10.80
N ILE A 193 17.10 -9.95 -10.04
CA ILE A 193 17.00 -8.48 -10.14
C ILE A 193 17.64 -7.99 -11.44
N GLN A 194 18.85 -8.47 -11.76
CA GLN A 194 19.54 -8.19 -13.03
C GLN A 194 18.71 -8.64 -14.23
N ARG A 195 18.06 -9.80 -14.12
CA ARG A 195 17.24 -10.36 -15.20
C ARG A 195 16.03 -9.46 -15.48
N VAL A 196 15.26 -9.09 -14.47
CA VAL A 196 14.06 -8.23 -14.66
C VAL A 196 14.47 -6.83 -15.11
N HIS A 197 15.59 -6.27 -14.62
CA HIS A 197 16.15 -5.00 -15.08
C HIS A 197 16.52 -5.04 -16.56
N SER A 198 17.20 -6.08 -17.01
CA SER A 198 17.54 -6.26 -18.42
C SER A 198 16.29 -6.32 -19.29
N TYR A 199 15.24 -6.99 -18.81
CA TYR A 199 13.98 -7.11 -19.53
C TYR A 199 13.18 -5.81 -19.55
N MET A 200 13.22 -5.02 -18.47
CA MET A 200 12.62 -3.69 -18.38
C MET A 200 13.09 -2.79 -19.54
N ARG A 201 14.40 -2.77 -19.77
CA ARG A 201 14.99 -1.99 -20.87
C ARG A 201 14.52 -2.46 -22.25
N THR A 202 14.44 -3.77 -22.45
CA THR A 202 14.02 -4.37 -23.73
C THR A 202 12.55 -4.09 -24.04
N ARG A 203 11.71 -4.02 -23.02
CA ARG A 203 10.25 -3.78 -23.15
C ARG A 203 9.83 -2.32 -23.00
N ASN A 204 10.79 -1.42 -22.81
CA ASN A 204 10.54 0.01 -22.55
C ASN A 204 9.54 0.21 -21.38
N ALA A 205 9.69 -0.60 -20.33
CA ALA A 205 8.88 -0.47 -19.14
C ALA A 205 9.43 0.64 -18.22
N SER A 206 8.56 1.36 -17.55
CA SER A 206 8.92 2.48 -16.66
C SER A 206 9.51 2.01 -15.34
N ARG A 207 9.12 0.81 -14.89
CA ARG A 207 9.56 0.23 -13.62
C ARG A 207 9.60 -1.29 -13.69
N ALA A 208 10.45 -1.87 -12.84
CA ALA A 208 10.46 -3.31 -12.59
C ALA A 208 10.41 -3.61 -11.09
N TRP A 209 9.76 -4.72 -10.76
CA TRP A 209 9.57 -5.22 -9.41
C TRP A 209 10.08 -6.65 -9.28
N VAL A 210 10.66 -6.97 -8.13
CA VAL A 210 10.84 -8.36 -7.68
C VAL A 210 10.11 -8.51 -6.34
N ILE A 211 9.09 -9.36 -6.32
CA ILE A 211 8.24 -9.62 -5.16
C ILE A 211 8.48 -11.05 -4.70
N THR A 212 8.76 -11.24 -3.42
CA THR A 212 9.00 -12.57 -2.86
C THR A 212 8.24 -12.83 -1.58
N THR A 213 7.93 -14.08 -1.32
CA THR A 213 7.41 -14.54 -0.02
C THR A 213 8.54 -14.77 1.02
N SER A 214 9.80 -14.72 0.59
CA SER A 214 11.00 -14.79 1.44
C SER A 214 11.59 -13.39 1.68
N ASP A 215 12.91 -13.29 1.65
CA ASP A 215 13.63 -12.03 1.80
C ASP A 215 14.73 -11.91 0.72
N PHE A 216 15.48 -10.83 0.76
CA PHE A 216 16.59 -10.56 -0.16
C PHE A 216 17.92 -10.68 0.58
N THR A 217 18.95 -11.18 -0.12
CA THR A 217 20.32 -11.14 0.38
C THR A 217 20.85 -9.69 0.36
N PRO A 218 21.95 -9.39 1.10
CA PRO A 218 22.61 -8.09 0.98
C PRO A 218 22.95 -7.72 -0.46
N GLU A 219 23.49 -8.67 -1.23
CA GLU A 219 23.85 -8.50 -2.64
C GLU A 219 22.60 -8.23 -3.51
N GLY A 220 21.47 -8.89 -3.21
CA GLY A 220 20.20 -8.64 -3.88
C GLY A 220 19.69 -7.22 -3.61
N ARG A 221 19.77 -6.76 -2.38
CA ARG A 221 19.38 -5.38 -2.01
C ARG A 221 20.28 -4.34 -2.68
N ASP A 222 21.59 -4.59 -2.73
CA ASP A 222 22.54 -3.71 -3.40
C ASP A 222 22.30 -3.65 -4.91
N GLU A 223 22.05 -4.77 -5.55
CA GLU A 223 21.71 -4.83 -6.97
C GLU A 223 20.40 -4.08 -7.28
N ALA A 224 19.38 -4.23 -6.44
CA ALA A 224 18.12 -3.50 -6.59
C ALA A 224 18.32 -1.98 -6.54
N ARG A 225 19.17 -1.50 -5.62
CA ARG A 225 19.53 -0.09 -5.51
C ARG A 225 20.28 0.42 -6.75
N ILE A 226 21.27 -0.36 -7.25
CA ILE A 226 22.07 0.00 -8.42
C ILE A 226 21.22 0.06 -9.69
N THR A 227 20.31 -0.89 -9.85
CA THR A 227 19.45 -1.02 -11.04
C THR A 227 18.14 -0.25 -10.95
N ASN A 228 17.84 0.34 -9.79
CA ASN A 228 16.56 0.99 -9.51
C ASN A 228 15.35 0.05 -9.69
N VAL A 229 15.54 -1.24 -9.42
CA VAL A 229 14.46 -2.23 -9.37
C VAL A 229 13.81 -2.18 -7.99
N THR A 230 12.50 -2.07 -7.97
CA THR A 230 11.74 -2.10 -6.70
C THR A 230 11.66 -3.52 -6.18
N ILE A 231 11.98 -3.73 -4.92
CA ILE A 231 11.91 -5.04 -4.27
C ILE A 231 10.88 -5.01 -3.15
N MET A 232 10.18 -6.13 -2.97
CA MET A 232 9.19 -6.32 -1.90
C MET A 232 9.40 -7.71 -1.30
N ASN A 233 9.79 -7.77 -0.03
CA ASN A 233 9.97 -9.04 0.69
C ASN A 233 8.63 -9.58 1.22
N GLY A 234 8.65 -10.79 1.80
CA GLY A 234 7.43 -11.45 2.27
C GLY A 234 6.74 -10.74 3.43
N HIS A 235 7.47 -10.01 4.26
CA HIS A 235 6.90 -9.20 5.33
C HIS A 235 6.17 -7.99 4.76
N ASP A 236 6.83 -7.21 3.91
CA ASP A 236 6.26 -6.03 3.25
C ASP A 236 5.06 -6.41 2.37
N LEU A 237 5.15 -7.57 1.70
CA LEU A 237 4.04 -8.11 0.90
C LEU A 237 2.82 -8.43 1.76
N LEU A 238 2.99 -9.12 2.89
CA LEU A 238 1.87 -9.42 3.78
C LEU A 238 1.21 -8.17 4.33
N GLN A 239 1.99 -7.21 4.81
CA GLN A 239 1.47 -5.93 5.26
C GLN A 239 0.67 -5.24 4.15
N SER A 240 1.21 -5.22 2.94
CA SER A 240 0.53 -4.63 1.79
C SER A 240 -0.74 -5.39 1.41
N LEU A 241 -0.72 -6.72 1.43
CA LEU A 241 -1.89 -7.54 1.15
C LEU A 241 -3.00 -7.35 2.18
N GLU A 242 -2.66 -7.18 3.46
CA GLU A 242 -3.64 -6.94 4.51
C GLU A 242 -4.45 -5.66 4.28
N ILE A 243 -3.82 -4.64 3.69
CA ILE A 243 -4.50 -3.39 3.32
C ILE A 243 -5.61 -3.63 2.29
N TYR A 244 -5.36 -4.50 1.31
CA TYR A 244 -6.26 -4.72 0.17
C TYR A 244 -7.16 -5.95 0.32
N TYR A 245 -6.81 -6.85 1.25
CA TYR A 245 -7.53 -8.10 1.54
C TYR A 245 -7.61 -8.33 3.05
N PRO A 246 -8.28 -7.44 3.80
CA PRO A 246 -8.30 -7.50 5.27
C PRO A 246 -8.76 -8.86 5.78
N GLY A 247 -7.99 -9.47 6.67
CA GLY A 247 -8.28 -10.75 7.29
C GLY A 247 -8.12 -12.00 6.41
N ARG A 248 -7.72 -11.85 5.13
CA ARG A 248 -7.63 -12.99 4.20
C ARG A 248 -6.38 -13.83 4.42
N PHE A 249 -5.29 -13.19 4.83
CA PHE A 249 -3.98 -13.83 5.04
C PHE A 249 -3.65 -14.00 6.52
N CYS A 250 -4.60 -13.66 7.38
CA CYS A 250 -4.59 -13.85 8.81
C CYS A 250 -5.42 -15.09 9.12
N LEU A 251 -4.80 -16.21 9.36
CA LEU A 251 -5.43 -17.42 9.86
C LEU A 251 -4.84 -17.79 11.21
#